data_9173e787ecdfff3b7001c3a456af7a82
#
_entry.id   9173e787ecdfff3b7001c3a456af7a82
#
_cell.length_a   1.000
_cell.length_b   1.000
_cell.length_c   1.000
_cell.angle_alpha   90.00
_cell.angle_beta   90.00
_cell.angle_gamma   90.00
#
_symmetry.space_group_name_H-M   'P 1'
#
loop_
_entity.id
_entity.type
_entity.pdbx_description
1 polymer ?
#
loop_
_entity_poly.entity_id
_entity_poly.type
_entity_poly.pdbx_seq_one_letter_code
_entity_poly.pdbx_strand_id
1 'polypeptide(L)'
;MNPKRCLHDHELARLLAEDAPYGDLTTDALGIGRGQGRAVFRARHAATVCAVEEAARLFELAGAVPSILCPSGSRVEPGAALLEVVGSVAALHRTYKSAQVLMEWASGIATAAAAIVAAAGGVPVACTRKNVPGTRALSAKAVRAGGARLHRLGLSETLLVFDEHRRFLDEDPATTVRRLKAAEPEKKVVVEVADIDEALRWAQADADVLQLEKFAPQRVAACRRLVDAARPGVKLAATGGVDASNARAYADAGADLIVSSAPYWAPPRDVKVVFALLDGACADTPSATPESPSTLVSGGPDHGNA
;
A
#
# COMPACT_ATOMS: atom_id res chain seq x y z
N MET A 1 9.15 16.06 -4.73
CA MET A 1 9.66 15.38 -3.51
C MET A 1 9.90 13.93 -3.86
N ASN A 2 11.13 13.46 -3.71
CA ASN A 2 11.43 12.03 -3.91
C ASN A 2 10.63 11.25 -2.85
N PRO A 3 9.73 10.33 -3.20
CA PRO A 3 8.92 9.63 -2.23
C PRO A 3 9.83 8.79 -1.33
N LYS A 4 9.87 9.16 -0.06
CA LYS A 4 10.68 8.44 0.92
C LYS A 4 10.09 7.06 1.16
N ARG A 5 10.95 6.07 1.44
CA ARG A 5 10.54 4.76 1.92
C ARG A 5 9.76 4.90 3.23
N CYS A 6 8.76 4.05 3.43
CA CYS A 6 7.97 3.99 4.65
C CYS A 6 8.24 2.73 5.48
N LEU A 7 8.89 1.71 4.88
CA LEU A 7 9.33 0.51 5.58
C LEU A 7 10.82 0.59 5.87
N HIS A 8 11.20 0.22 7.08
CA HIS A 8 12.60 0.14 7.51
C HIS A 8 13.27 -1.14 7.01
N ASP A 9 14.60 -1.17 7.00
CA ASP A 9 15.36 -2.31 6.49
C ASP A 9 15.05 -3.63 7.21
N HIS A 10 14.79 -3.61 8.51
CA HIS A 10 14.41 -4.81 9.26
C HIS A 10 13.03 -5.35 8.87
N GLU A 11 12.08 -4.48 8.49
CA GLU A 11 10.76 -4.91 8.00
C GLU A 11 10.87 -5.53 6.62
N LEU A 12 11.68 -4.92 5.72
CA LEU A 12 11.96 -5.46 4.40
C LEU A 12 12.74 -6.78 4.45
N ALA A 13 13.75 -6.88 5.32
CA ALA A 13 14.50 -8.13 5.54
C ALA A 13 13.59 -9.25 6.04
N ARG A 14 12.58 -8.94 6.89
CA ARG A 14 11.59 -9.91 7.34
C ARG A 14 10.73 -10.43 6.19
N LEU A 15 10.31 -9.56 5.26
CA LEU A 15 9.55 -9.99 4.07
C LEU A 15 10.36 -10.94 3.19
N LEU A 16 11.66 -10.68 2.99
CA LEU A 16 12.54 -11.59 2.26
C LEU A 16 12.74 -12.93 2.99
N ALA A 17 12.86 -12.89 4.31
CA ALA A 17 13.03 -14.10 5.12
C ALA A 17 11.74 -14.95 5.20
N GLU A 18 10.57 -14.32 5.08
CA GLU A 18 9.28 -15.01 5.04
C GLU A 18 9.13 -15.87 3.77
N ASP A 19 9.57 -15.36 2.60
CA ASP A 19 9.44 -16.03 1.31
C ASP A 19 10.63 -16.99 1.03
N ALA A 20 11.86 -16.61 1.41
CA ALA A 20 13.07 -17.35 1.12
C ALA A 20 13.97 -17.51 2.35
N PRO A 21 13.51 -18.18 3.43
CA PRO A 21 14.27 -18.32 4.68
C PRO A 21 15.57 -19.13 4.51
N TYR A 22 15.60 -20.03 3.54
CA TYR A 22 16.75 -20.92 3.25
C TYR A 22 17.29 -20.74 1.83
N GLY A 23 16.99 -19.62 1.14
CA GLY A 23 17.38 -19.38 -0.25
C GLY A 23 16.33 -19.82 -1.26
N ASP A 24 16.68 -19.80 -2.55
CA ASP A 24 15.81 -20.30 -3.64
C ASP A 24 16.29 -21.67 -4.10
N LEU A 25 15.59 -22.70 -3.65
CA LEU A 25 15.90 -24.09 -3.93
C LEU A 25 16.05 -24.40 -5.43
N THR A 26 15.22 -23.79 -6.27
CA THR A 26 15.27 -24.01 -7.72
C THR A 26 16.54 -23.42 -8.34
N THR A 27 16.86 -22.18 -7.99
CA THR A 27 18.08 -21.50 -8.46
C THR A 27 19.33 -22.26 -8.00
N ASP A 28 19.34 -22.74 -6.76
CA ASP A 28 20.44 -23.50 -6.18
C ASP A 28 20.59 -24.86 -6.85
N ALA A 29 19.50 -25.61 -7.04
CA ALA A 29 19.51 -26.93 -7.68
C ALA A 29 19.93 -26.86 -9.17
N LEU A 30 19.58 -25.79 -9.86
CA LEU A 30 20.02 -25.54 -11.24
C LEU A 30 21.47 -25.06 -11.35
N GLY A 31 22.09 -24.66 -10.23
CA GLY A 31 23.47 -24.15 -10.21
C GLY A 31 23.68 -22.80 -10.90
N ILE A 32 22.59 -22.05 -11.17
CA ILE A 32 22.63 -20.81 -11.99
C ILE A 32 22.84 -19.53 -11.16
N GLY A 33 22.89 -19.64 -9.84
CA GLY A 33 22.87 -18.49 -8.92
C GLY A 33 24.00 -17.50 -9.08
N ARG A 34 25.17 -17.92 -9.60
CA ARG A 34 26.35 -17.06 -9.81
C ARG A 34 26.27 -16.21 -11.08
N GLY A 35 25.42 -16.59 -12.04
CA GLY A 35 25.22 -15.84 -13.27
C GLY A 35 24.80 -14.38 -12.98
N GLN A 36 25.10 -13.48 -13.90
CA GLN A 36 24.68 -12.08 -13.83
C GLN A 36 23.48 -11.87 -14.75
N GLY A 37 22.47 -11.15 -14.25
CA GLY A 37 21.27 -10.92 -14.99
C GLY A 37 20.68 -9.54 -14.75
N ARG A 38 19.64 -9.25 -15.51
CA ARG A 38 18.81 -8.06 -15.42
C ARG A 38 17.34 -8.46 -15.27
N ALA A 39 16.61 -7.80 -14.36
CA ALA A 39 15.17 -7.90 -14.23
C ALA A 39 14.53 -6.53 -14.48
N VAL A 40 13.48 -6.47 -15.30
CA VAL A 40 12.71 -5.24 -15.56
C VAL A 40 11.27 -5.46 -15.17
N PHE A 41 10.77 -4.61 -14.28
CA PHE A 41 9.38 -4.58 -13.82
C PHE A 41 8.57 -3.62 -14.68
N ARG A 42 7.47 -4.08 -15.27
CA ARG A 42 6.62 -3.30 -16.17
C ARG A 42 5.16 -3.34 -15.74
N ALA A 43 4.48 -2.21 -15.79
CA ALA A 43 3.04 -2.14 -15.56
C ALA A 43 2.29 -2.91 -16.65
N ARG A 44 1.31 -3.77 -16.29
CA ARG A 44 0.41 -4.41 -17.24
C ARG A 44 -0.80 -3.55 -17.58
N HIS A 45 -1.18 -2.65 -16.68
CA HIS A 45 -2.34 -1.79 -16.81
C HIS A 45 -1.98 -0.35 -16.44
N ALA A 46 -2.78 0.60 -16.87
CA ALA A 46 -2.70 1.97 -16.37
C ALA A 46 -2.88 1.99 -14.85
N ALA A 47 -1.99 2.67 -14.15
CA ALA A 47 -1.97 2.67 -12.69
C ALA A 47 -1.30 3.94 -12.12
N THR A 48 -1.59 4.21 -10.86
CA THR A 48 -0.73 5.05 -10.02
C THR A 48 0.17 4.10 -9.23
N VAL A 49 1.48 4.11 -9.53
CA VAL A 49 2.41 3.15 -8.92
C VAL A 49 2.79 3.53 -7.49
N CYS A 50 3.06 2.51 -6.67
CA CYS A 50 3.52 2.67 -5.30
C CYS A 50 4.46 1.55 -4.87
N ALA A 51 5.24 1.78 -3.81
CA ALA A 51 6.21 0.85 -3.22
C ALA A 51 7.41 0.51 -4.12
N VAL A 52 7.70 1.31 -5.12
CA VAL A 52 8.87 1.11 -6.00
C VAL A 52 10.18 1.28 -5.22
N GLU A 53 10.22 2.21 -4.26
CA GLU A 53 11.39 2.47 -3.41
C GLU A 53 11.64 1.35 -2.40
N GLU A 54 10.57 0.73 -1.88
CA GLU A 54 10.63 -0.46 -1.02
C GLU A 54 11.12 -1.66 -1.83
N ALA A 55 10.58 -1.86 -3.04
CA ALA A 55 11.01 -2.92 -3.96
C ALA A 55 12.49 -2.77 -4.34
N ALA A 56 12.94 -1.56 -4.66
CA ALA A 56 14.35 -1.28 -4.93
C ALA A 56 15.23 -1.65 -3.73
N ARG A 57 14.80 -1.26 -2.52
CA ARG A 57 15.57 -1.57 -1.30
C ARG A 57 15.65 -3.06 -0.98
N LEU A 58 14.60 -3.84 -1.27
CA LEU A 58 14.66 -5.30 -1.16
C LEU A 58 15.80 -5.87 -1.99
N PHE A 59 15.97 -5.38 -3.22
CA PHE A 59 17.08 -5.80 -4.10
C PHE A 59 18.45 -5.36 -3.60
N GLU A 60 18.58 -4.14 -3.07
CA GLU A 60 19.83 -3.68 -2.45
C GLU A 60 20.22 -4.55 -1.25
N LEU A 61 19.26 -4.93 -0.40
CA LEU A 61 19.47 -5.83 0.74
C LEU A 61 19.88 -7.23 0.30
N ALA A 62 19.47 -7.67 -0.89
CA ALA A 62 19.89 -8.92 -1.51
C ALA A 62 21.23 -8.82 -2.27
N GLY A 63 21.85 -7.64 -2.35
CA GLY A 63 23.13 -7.41 -3.03
C GLY A 63 23.03 -7.12 -4.54
N ALA A 64 21.83 -6.78 -5.04
CA ALA A 64 21.61 -6.33 -6.41
C ALA A 64 21.54 -4.79 -6.50
N VAL A 65 21.66 -4.26 -7.71
CA VAL A 65 21.69 -2.82 -8.00
C VAL A 65 20.40 -2.41 -8.71
N PRO A 66 19.45 -1.75 -8.04
CA PRO A 66 18.23 -1.26 -8.65
C PRO A 66 18.38 0.14 -9.27
N SER A 67 17.57 0.41 -10.30
CA SER A 67 17.38 1.71 -10.92
C SER A 67 15.87 2.00 -10.98
N ILE A 68 15.39 2.97 -10.20
CA ILE A 68 13.99 3.39 -10.19
C ILE A 68 13.73 4.23 -11.44
N LEU A 69 12.79 3.77 -12.29
CA LEU A 69 12.41 4.46 -13.53
C LEU A 69 11.13 5.29 -13.34
N CYS A 70 10.18 4.79 -12.54
CA CYS A 70 8.97 5.50 -12.18
C CYS A 70 8.79 5.45 -10.66
N PRO A 71 9.00 6.57 -9.92
CA PRO A 71 8.83 6.59 -8.47
C PRO A 71 7.37 6.47 -8.04
N SER A 72 7.14 6.11 -6.77
CA SER A 72 5.79 6.06 -6.18
C SER A 72 5.03 7.37 -6.37
N GLY A 73 3.77 7.29 -6.78
CA GLY A 73 2.91 8.42 -7.14
C GLY A 73 2.90 8.75 -8.63
N SER A 74 3.77 8.15 -9.44
CA SER A 74 3.73 8.31 -10.90
C SER A 74 2.48 7.63 -11.47
N ARG A 75 1.82 8.30 -12.43
CA ARG A 75 0.81 7.69 -13.28
C ARG A 75 1.52 7.06 -14.48
N VAL A 76 1.20 5.81 -14.77
CA VAL A 76 1.85 5.05 -15.83
C VAL A 76 0.82 4.38 -16.73
N GLU A 77 1.21 4.19 -17.97
CA GLU A 77 0.45 3.45 -18.98
C GLU A 77 0.93 1.99 -19.08
N PRO A 78 0.14 1.08 -19.69
CA PRO A 78 0.56 -0.30 -19.91
C PRO A 78 1.91 -0.39 -20.62
N GLY A 79 2.79 -1.26 -20.15
CA GLY A 79 4.13 -1.46 -20.69
C GLY A 79 5.22 -0.56 -20.11
N ALA A 80 4.86 0.49 -19.37
CA ALA A 80 5.84 1.38 -18.72
C ALA A 80 6.78 0.60 -17.80
N ALA A 81 8.09 0.84 -17.91
CA ALA A 81 9.10 0.27 -17.04
C ALA A 81 9.12 1.05 -15.71
N LEU A 82 9.02 0.34 -14.60
CA LEU A 82 8.90 0.90 -13.25
C LEU A 82 10.23 0.85 -12.50
N LEU A 83 10.88 -0.30 -12.58
CA LEU A 83 12.11 -0.63 -11.87
C LEU A 83 12.94 -1.54 -12.76
N GLU A 84 14.23 -1.27 -12.84
CA GLU A 84 15.23 -2.14 -13.44
C GLU A 84 16.23 -2.55 -12.37
N VAL A 85 16.67 -3.81 -12.39
CA VAL A 85 17.59 -4.35 -11.40
C VAL A 85 18.65 -5.19 -12.11
N VAL A 86 19.91 -5.00 -11.73
CA VAL A 86 21.05 -5.77 -12.19
C VAL A 86 21.69 -6.46 -11.00
N GLY A 87 22.04 -7.73 -11.14
CA GLY A 87 22.68 -8.49 -10.06
C GLY A 87 22.82 -9.96 -10.36
N SER A 88 23.30 -10.71 -9.36
CA SER A 88 23.36 -12.17 -9.48
C SER A 88 21.98 -12.79 -9.66
N VAL A 89 21.90 -13.87 -10.41
CA VAL A 89 20.65 -14.64 -10.62
C VAL A 89 20.05 -15.03 -9.27
N ALA A 90 20.87 -15.41 -8.28
CA ALA A 90 20.41 -15.74 -6.93
C ALA A 90 19.72 -14.55 -6.26
N ALA A 91 20.32 -13.34 -6.30
CA ALA A 91 19.73 -12.13 -5.72
C ALA A 91 18.42 -11.74 -6.43
N LEU A 92 18.40 -11.83 -7.76
CA LEU A 92 17.23 -11.51 -8.56
C LEU A 92 16.06 -12.45 -8.25
N HIS A 93 16.27 -13.77 -8.28
CA HIS A 93 15.21 -14.76 -8.05
C HIS A 93 14.69 -14.76 -6.62
N ARG A 94 15.59 -14.64 -5.64
CA ARG A 94 15.20 -14.56 -4.22
C ARG A 94 14.29 -13.37 -3.92
N THR A 95 14.38 -12.28 -4.69
CA THR A 95 13.77 -11.00 -4.31
C THR A 95 12.58 -10.62 -5.18
N TYR A 96 12.55 -11.03 -6.46
CA TYR A 96 11.62 -10.45 -7.42
C TYR A 96 10.16 -10.64 -7.06
N LYS A 97 9.78 -11.78 -6.48
CA LYS A 97 8.37 -12.07 -6.20
C LYS A 97 7.85 -11.20 -5.06
N SER A 98 8.57 -11.10 -3.96
CA SER A 98 8.22 -10.22 -2.84
C SER A 98 8.16 -8.74 -3.28
N ALA A 99 9.13 -8.29 -4.09
CA ALA A 99 9.15 -6.94 -4.64
C ALA A 99 7.96 -6.67 -5.58
N GLN A 100 7.64 -7.64 -6.46
CA GLN A 100 6.51 -7.58 -7.39
C GLN A 100 5.19 -7.43 -6.64
N VAL A 101 4.90 -8.36 -5.72
CA VAL A 101 3.63 -8.38 -4.97
C VAL A 101 3.47 -7.12 -4.11
N LEU A 102 4.56 -6.63 -3.51
CA LEU A 102 4.54 -5.40 -2.74
C LEU A 102 4.13 -4.19 -3.59
N MET A 103 4.71 -4.05 -4.79
CA MET A 103 4.34 -3.00 -5.74
C MET A 103 2.90 -3.17 -6.25
N GLU A 104 2.49 -4.37 -6.61
CA GLU A 104 1.15 -4.67 -7.13
C GLU A 104 0.06 -4.28 -6.12
N TRP A 105 0.21 -4.72 -4.88
CA TRP A 105 -0.74 -4.45 -3.81
C TRP A 105 -0.81 -2.96 -3.49
N ALA A 106 0.33 -2.30 -3.28
CA ALA A 106 0.37 -0.88 -2.96
C ALA A 106 -0.14 0.00 -4.11
N SER A 107 0.15 -0.39 -5.36
CA SER A 107 -0.34 0.32 -6.55
C SER A 107 -1.86 0.13 -6.74
N GLY A 108 -2.43 -0.97 -6.29
CA GLY A 108 -3.88 -1.16 -6.23
C GLY A 108 -4.55 -0.10 -5.37
N ILE A 109 -4.07 0.08 -4.15
CA ILE A 109 -4.55 1.11 -3.21
C ILE A 109 -4.35 2.52 -3.79
N ALA A 110 -3.16 2.81 -4.32
CA ALA A 110 -2.83 4.13 -4.87
C ALA A 110 -3.73 4.48 -6.07
N THR A 111 -3.95 3.52 -6.96
CA THR A 111 -4.81 3.71 -8.14
C THR A 111 -6.27 3.97 -7.76
N ALA A 112 -6.80 3.21 -6.80
CA ALA A 112 -8.16 3.41 -6.32
C ALA A 112 -8.33 4.75 -5.58
N ALA A 113 -7.34 5.13 -4.77
CA ALA A 113 -7.34 6.45 -4.13
C ALA A 113 -7.30 7.58 -5.17
N ALA A 114 -6.47 7.47 -6.20
CA ALA A 114 -6.38 8.45 -7.29
C ALA A 114 -7.70 8.57 -8.07
N ALA A 115 -8.42 7.46 -8.28
CA ALA A 115 -9.71 7.47 -8.94
C ALA A 115 -10.76 8.24 -8.13
N ILE A 116 -10.82 8.04 -6.81
CA ILE A 116 -11.73 8.78 -5.92
C ILE A 116 -11.38 10.27 -5.90
N VAL A 117 -10.09 10.61 -5.80
CA VAL A 117 -9.62 12.01 -5.83
C VAL A 117 -10.02 12.71 -7.13
N ALA A 118 -9.85 12.02 -8.27
CA ALA A 118 -10.26 12.56 -9.57
C ALA A 118 -11.78 12.77 -9.65
N ALA A 119 -12.57 11.80 -9.16
CA ALA A 119 -14.03 11.88 -9.15
C ALA A 119 -14.57 12.97 -8.20
N ALA A 120 -13.87 13.24 -7.10
CA ALA A 120 -14.28 14.21 -6.09
C ALA A 120 -14.21 15.68 -6.56
N GLY A 121 -13.63 15.98 -7.74
CA GLY A 121 -13.69 17.29 -8.37
C GLY A 121 -13.11 18.44 -7.53
N GLY A 122 -12.07 18.18 -6.76
CA GLY A 122 -11.38 19.15 -5.91
C GLY A 122 -11.78 19.10 -4.43
N VAL A 123 -12.85 18.42 -4.06
CA VAL A 123 -13.16 18.13 -2.64
C VAL A 123 -12.09 17.18 -2.09
N PRO A 124 -11.48 17.50 -0.93
CA PRO A 124 -10.48 16.63 -0.31
C PRO A 124 -11.02 15.21 -0.05
N VAL A 125 -10.16 14.23 -0.29
CA VAL A 125 -10.45 12.81 -0.01
C VAL A 125 -9.54 12.34 1.11
N ALA A 126 -10.10 11.71 2.13
CA ALA A 126 -9.38 11.10 3.23
C ALA A 126 -9.73 9.62 3.38
N CYS A 127 -8.71 8.77 3.58
CA CYS A 127 -8.92 7.36 3.83
C CYS A 127 -8.98 7.06 5.34
N THR A 128 -9.87 6.14 5.72
CA THR A 128 -10.09 5.71 7.10
C THR A 128 -8.88 4.94 7.67
N ARG A 129 -9.00 4.44 8.91
CA ARG A 129 -8.05 3.50 9.54
C ARG A 129 -8.31 2.03 9.24
N LYS A 130 -9.23 1.73 8.30
CA LYS A 130 -9.66 0.35 7.98
C LYS A 130 -8.68 -0.36 7.01
N ASN A 131 -7.38 -0.07 7.11
CA ASN A 131 -6.34 -0.83 6.41
C ASN A 131 -6.16 -2.22 7.04
N VAL A 132 -5.60 -3.16 6.29
CA VAL A 132 -5.25 -4.50 6.81
C VAL A 132 -4.27 -4.33 7.99
N PRO A 133 -4.49 -5.05 9.12
CA PRO A 133 -3.56 -5.02 10.25
C PRO A 133 -2.12 -5.32 9.83
N GLY A 134 -1.16 -4.61 10.42
CA GLY A 134 0.26 -4.74 10.07
C GLY A 134 0.72 -3.94 8.85
N THR A 135 -0.20 -3.46 7.98
CA THR A 135 0.19 -2.80 6.72
C THR A 135 0.09 -1.27 6.74
N ARG A 136 -0.11 -0.65 7.91
CA ARG A 136 -0.46 0.78 8.01
C ARG A 136 0.53 1.71 7.32
N ALA A 137 1.82 1.51 7.49
CA ALA A 137 2.85 2.39 6.91
C ALA A 137 2.75 2.40 5.37
N LEU A 138 2.68 1.22 4.76
CA LEU A 138 2.60 1.08 3.31
C LEU A 138 1.24 1.51 2.77
N SER A 139 0.14 1.19 3.47
CA SER A 139 -1.21 1.66 3.12
C SER A 139 -1.30 3.19 3.13
N ALA A 140 -0.70 3.84 4.14
CA ALA A 140 -0.65 5.30 4.24
C ALA A 140 0.17 5.92 3.10
N LYS A 141 1.30 5.33 2.74
CA LYS A 141 2.10 5.74 1.58
C LYS A 141 1.29 5.61 0.29
N ALA A 142 0.61 4.49 0.09
CA ALA A 142 -0.19 4.23 -1.11
C ALA A 142 -1.37 5.20 -1.25
N VAL A 143 -2.09 5.49 -0.18
CA VAL A 143 -3.15 6.51 -0.15
C VAL A 143 -2.62 7.88 -0.58
N ARG A 144 -1.46 8.29 -0.04
CA ARG A 144 -0.83 9.58 -0.40
C ARG A 144 -0.30 9.58 -1.84
N ALA A 145 0.24 8.47 -2.32
CA ALA A 145 0.66 8.30 -3.71
C ALA A 145 -0.51 8.50 -4.69
N GLY A 146 -1.72 8.09 -4.30
CA GLY A 146 -2.96 8.35 -5.03
C GLY A 146 -3.51 9.78 -4.88
N GLY A 147 -2.84 10.66 -4.13
CA GLY A 147 -3.28 12.06 -3.92
C GLY A 147 -4.32 12.24 -2.82
N ALA A 148 -4.75 11.17 -2.15
CA ALA A 148 -5.64 11.26 -0.99
C ALA A 148 -4.86 11.54 0.31
N ARG A 149 -5.59 11.86 1.37
CA ARG A 149 -5.06 12.09 2.71
C ARG A 149 -5.47 10.95 3.64
N LEU A 150 -4.89 10.89 4.82
CA LEU A 150 -5.39 10.03 5.88
C LEU A 150 -6.37 10.82 6.74
N HIS A 151 -7.50 10.21 7.07
CA HIS A 151 -8.47 10.82 7.97
C HIS A 151 -7.85 11.03 9.36
N ARG A 152 -7.21 9.96 9.88
CA ARG A 152 -6.32 10.00 11.04
C ARG A 152 -5.36 8.80 11.01
N LEU A 153 -4.12 8.98 11.44
CA LEU A 153 -3.12 7.93 11.50
C LEU A 153 -3.35 6.95 12.65
N GLY A 154 -3.91 7.44 13.75
CA GLY A 154 -4.14 6.65 14.96
C GLY A 154 -5.23 7.24 15.84
N LEU A 155 -5.44 6.63 17.01
CA LEU A 155 -6.41 7.11 17.99
C LEU A 155 -5.96 8.40 18.69
N SER A 156 -4.67 8.69 18.67
CA SER A 156 -4.07 9.84 19.38
C SER A 156 -3.99 11.12 18.53
N GLU A 157 -4.58 11.16 17.33
CA GLU A 157 -4.39 12.27 16.40
C GLU A 157 -5.56 13.25 16.37
N THR A 158 -6.79 12.75 16.41
CA THR A 158 -8.00 13.55 16.21
C THR A 158 -9.07 13.14 17.23
N LEU A 159 -9.80 14.10 17.77
CA LEU A 159 -11.00 13.84 18.54
C LEU A 159 -12.13 13.43 17.58
N LEU A 160 -12.59 12.20 17.66
CA LEU A 160 -13.69 11.68 16.86
C LEU A 160 -14.64 10.89 17.75
N VAL A 161 -15.81 11.47 17.95
CA VAL A 161 -16.89 10.91 18.78
C VAL A 161 -17.78 10.03 17.89
N PHE A 162 -17.84 8.75 18.21
CA PHE A 162 -18.74 7.77 17.60
C PHE A 162 -19.94 7.51 18.52
N ASP A 163 -20.96 6.81 18.00
CA ASP A 163 -22.08 6.34 18.80
C ASP A 163 -21.62 5.48 20.00
N GLU A 164 -20.62 4.63 19.78
CA GLU A 164 -20.04 3.78 20.82
C GLU A 164 -19.48 4.58 22.00
N HIS A 165 -18.89 5.78 21.76
CA HIS A 165 -18.47 6.65 22.86
C HIS A 165 -19.67 7.22 23.62
N ARG A 166 -20.71 7.65 22.88
CA ARG A 166 -21.89 8.32 23.44
C ARG A 166 -22.70 7.41 24.35
N ARG A 167 -22.68 6.10 24.12
CA ARG A 167 -23.35 5.10 24.97
C ARG A 167 -22.85 5.07 26.40
N PHE A 168 -21.67 5.64 26.65
CA PHE A 168 -21.05 5.73 27.99
C PHE A 168 -21.08 7.15 28.55
N LEU A 169 -21.83 8.07 27.94
CA LEU A 169 -21.96 9.45 28.38
C LEU A 169 -23.39 9.70 28.86
N ASP A 170 -23.50 10.31 30.03
CA ASP A 170 -24.78 10.80 30.59
C ASP A 170 -24.72 12.35 30.61
N GLU A 171 -24.53 12.94 29.42
CA GLU A 171 -24.47 14.40 29.26
C GLU A 171 -24.93 14.82 27.86
N ASP A 172 -25.34 16.10 27.74
CA ASP A 172 -25.77 16.67 26.47
C ASP A 172 -24.58 16.95 25.53
N PRO A 173 -24.84 17.10 24.21
CA PRO A 173 -23.81 17.39 23.22
C PRO A 173 -22.96 18.61 23.51
N ALA A 174 -23.54 19.70 24.03
CA ALA A 174 -22.83 20.94 24.31
C ALA A 174 -21.83 20.77 25.47
N THR A 175 -22.19 20.01 26.47
CA THR A 175 -21.29 19.63 27.58
C THR A 175 -20.15 18.76 27.10
N THR A 176 -20.44 17.75 26.26
CA THR A 176 -19.42 16.88 25.67
C THR A 176 -18.40 17.68 24.83
N VAL A 177 -18.87 18.53 23.91
CA VAL A 177 -17.98 19.32 23.04
C VAL A 177 -17.13 20.29 23.84
N ARG A 178 -17.72 21.00 24.83
CA ARG A 178 -17.01 21.91 25.71
C ARG A 178 -15.90 21.19 26.50
N ARG A 179 -16.18 20.01 27.04
CA ARG A 179 -15.22 19.18 27.76
C ARG A 179 -14.07 18.73 26.85
N LEU A 180 -14.37 18.28 25.62
CA LEU A 180 -13.35 17.86 24.66
C LEU A 180 -12.45 19.02 24.24
N LYS A 181 -13.02 20.21 23.94
CA LYS A 181 -12.26 21.40 23.58
C LYS A 181 -11.41 21.92 24.75
N ALA A 182 -11.86 21.77 25.98
CA ALA A 182 -11.06 22.12 27.17
C ALA A 182 -9.91 21.15 27.40
N ALA A 183 -10.11 19.85 27.15
CA ALA A 183 -9.08 18.84 27.32
C ALA A 183 -7.99 18.90 26.22
N GLU A 184 -8.39 19.18 24.98
CA GLU A 184 -7.50 19.21 23.81
C GLU A 184 -7.80 20.48 22.97
N PRO A 185 -7.37 21.68 23.41
CA PRO A 185 -7.80 22.95 22.81
C PRO A 185 -7.32 23.18 21.38
N GLU A 186 -6.27 22.48 20.95
CA GLU A 186 -5.73 22.58 19.57
C GLU A 186 -6.38 21.59 18.60
N LYS A 187 -7.26 20.68 19.09
CA LYS A 187 -7.88 19.64 18.27
C LYS A 187 -9.29 20.03 17.86
N LYS A 188 -9.65 19.68 16.62
CA LYS A 188 -11.03 19.76 16.16
C LYS A 188 -11.86 18.63 16.73
N VAL A 189 -13.08 18.93 17.10
CA VAL A 189 -14.08 17.93 17.52
C VAL A 189 -14.86 17.47 16.30
N VAL A 190 -14.67 16.20 15.92
CA VAL A 190 -15.43 15.51 14.86
C VAL A 190 -16.46 14.61 15.52
N VAL A 191 -17.71 14.63 15.03
CA VAL A 191 -18.78 13.77 15.54
C VAL A 191 -19.40 13.01 14.40
N GLU A 192 -19.49 11.68 14.54
CA GLU A 192 -20.24 10.85 13.61
C GLU A 192 -21.73 10.92 13.96
N VAL A 193 -22.56 11.14 12.94
CA VAL A 193 -24.00 11.30 13.07
C VAL A 193 -24.74 10.42 12.06
N ALA A 194 -25.89 9.87 12.47
CA ALA A 194 -26.70 8.94 11.69
C ALA A 194 -27.92 9.61 11.03
N ASP A 195 -28.33 10.79 11.49
CA ASP A 195 -29.47 11.52 10.95
C ASP A 195 -29.29 13.05 11.02
N ILE A 196 -30.22 13.78 10.37
CA ILE A 196 -30.16 15.25 10.26
C ILE A 196 -30.44 15.91 11.61
N ASP A 197 -31.34 15.38 12.41
CA ASP A 197 -31.68 15.95 13.71
C ASP A 197 -30.48 15.84 14.67
N GLU A 198 -29.79 14.73 14.62
CA GLU A 198 -28.54 14.54 15.33
C GLU A 198 -27.47 15.51 14.83
N ALA A 199 -27.32 15.65 13.50
CA ALA A 199 -26.40 16.61 12.91
C ALA A 199 -26.64 18.04 13.40
N LEU A 200 -27.90 18.48 13.47
CA LEU A 200 -28.27 19.79 13.97
C LEU A 200 -27.93 19.97 15.46
N ARG A 201 -28.24 18.98 16.30
CA ARG A 201 -27.89 19.02 17.74
C ARG A 201 -26.40 19.21 17.96
N TRP A 202 -25.56 18.43 17.23
CA TRP A 202 -24.11 18.51 17.37
C TRP A 202 -23.52 19.77 16.72
N ALA A 203 -24.11 20.27 15.63
CA ALA A 203 -23.74 21.56 15.06
C ALA A 203 -23.98 22.72 16.04
N GLN A 204 -25.16 22.77 16.67
CA GLN A 204 -25.51 23.76 17.70
C GLN A 204 -24.65 23.63 18.96
N ALA A 205 -24.16 22.43 19.26
CA ALA A 205 -23.20 22.16 20.32
C ALA A 205 -21.75 22.57 20.01
N ASP A 206 -21.51 23.22 18.87
CA ASP A 206 -20.19 23.71 18.45
C ASP A 206 -19.18 22.62 18.06
N ALA A 207 -19.68 21.47 17.51
CA ALA A 207 -18.80 20.51 16.84
C ALA A 207 -18.18 21.17 15.58
N ASP A 208 -16.91 20.87 15.31
CA ASP A 208 -16.19 21.46 14.16
C ASP A 208 -16.50 20.72 12.85
N VAL A 209 -16.69 19.42 12.91
CA VAL A 209 -16.94 18.54 11.75
C VAL A 209 -18.01 17.53 12.09
N LEU A 210 -19.00 17.37 11.22
CA LEU A 210 -20.00 16.31 11.27
C LEU A 210 -19.65 15.25 10.23
N GLN A 211 -19.42 14.02 10.68
CA GLN A 211 -19.19 12.86 9.83
C GLN A 211 -20.53 12.17 9.58
N LEU A 212 -21.05 12.32 8.36
CA LEU A 212 -22.36 11.84 7.94
C LEU A 212 -22.28 10.37 7.54
N GLU A 213 -22.60 9.46 8.45
CA GLU A 213 -22.46 8.01 8.21
C GLU A 213 -23.58 7.51 7.30
N LYS A 214 -23.20 7.02 6.10
CA LYS A 214 -24.11 6.43 5.10
C LYS A 214 -25.26 7.32 4.64
N PHE A 215 -25.10 8.65 4.68
CA PHE A 215 -26.08 9.53 4.07
C PHE A 215 -26.03 9.39 2.53
N ALA A 216 -27.21 9.32 1.89
CA ALA A 216 -27.28 9.48 0.44
C ALA A 216 -26.95 10.95 0.05
N PRO A 217 -26.46 11.24 -1.18
CA PRO A 217 -26.11 12.59 -1.59
C PRO A 217 -27.24 13.62 -1.40
N GLN A 218 -28.49 13.24 -1.68
CA GLN A 218 -29.66 14.11 -1.46
C GLN A 218 -29.84 14.50 0.01
N ARG A 219 -29.55 13.55 0.89
CA ARG A 219 -29.61 13.77 2.35
C ARG A 219 -28.45 14.62 2.85
N VAL A 220 -27.28 14.50 2.24
CA VAL A 220 -26.13 15.41 2.48
C VAL A 220 -26.51 16.83 2.09
N ALA A 221 -27.10 17.07 0.91
CA ALA A 221 -27.53 18.37 0.46
C ALA A 221 -28.60 18.99 1.36
N ALA A 222 -29.55 18.21 1.85
CA ALA A 222 -30.55 18.67 2.82
C ALA A 222 -29.89 19.04 4.16
N CYS A 223 -29.00 18.21 4.67
CA CYS A 223 -28.25 18.44 5.90
C CYS A 223 -27.42 19.73 5.78
N ARG A 224 -26.72 19.94 4.64
CA ARG A 224 -25.93 21.15 4.37
C ARG A 224 -26.75 22.42 4.55
N ARG A 225 -27.91 22.51 3.91
CA ARG A 225 -28.78 23.69 4.03
C ARG A 225 -29.21 23.97 5.47
N LEU A 226 -29.60 22.94 6.19
CA LEU A 226 -30.10 23.08 7.57
C LEU A 226 -28.97 23.43 8.55
N VAL A 227 -27.81 22.79 8.39
CA VAL A 227 -26.63 23.08 9.23
C VAL A 227 -26.12 24.50 8.97
N ASP A 228 -26.06 24.94 7.72
CA ASP A 228 -25.63 26.31 7.40
C ASP A 228 -26.55 27.39 7.97
N ALA A 229 -27.87 27.12 8.00
CA ALA A 229 -28.84 28.01 8.60
C ALA A 229 -28.73 28.06 10.14
N ALA A 230 -28.42 26.94 10.77
CA ALA A 230 -28.33 26.82 12.23
C ALA A 230 -26.98 27.24 12.79
N ARG A 231 -25.89 26.84 12.12
CA ARG A 231 -24.49 27.07 12.54
C ARG A 231 -23.57 27.14 11.31
N PRO A 232 -23.36 28.31 10.70
CA PRO A 232 -22.45 28.46 9.56
C PRO A 232 -21.03 28.06 9.91
N GLY A 233 -20.33 27.41 8.95
CA GLY A 233 -18.91 27.06 9.07
C GLY A 233 -18.60 25.66 9.57
N VAL A 234 -19.59 24.91 10.06
CA VAL A 234 -19.43 23.48 10.39
C VAL A 234 -19.13 22.69 9.13
N LYS A 235 -18.12 21.84 9.16
CA LYS A 235 -17.72 21.00 8.03
C LYS A 235 -18.51 19.71 7.97
N LEU A 236 -18.92 19.30 6.76
CA LEU A 236 -19.59 18.02 6.52
C LEU A 236 -18.64 17.06 5.83
N ALA A 237 -18.41 15.91 6.47
CA ALA A 237 -17.63 14.81 5.93
C ALA A 237 -18.56 13.66 5.52
N ALA A 238 -18.66 13.37 4.22
CA ALA A 238 -19.45 12.24 3.72
C ALA A 238 -18.65 10.94 3.91
N THR A 239 -19.24 9.95 4.59
CA THR A 239 -18.62 8.66 4.87
C THR A 239 -19.61 7.50 4.75
N GLY A 240 -19.07 6.27 4.62
CA GLY A 240 -19.90 5.07 4.51
C GLY A 240 -20.32 4.75 3.07
N GLY A 241 -19.55 3.89 2.37
CA GLY A 241 -19.86 3.43 1.02
C GLY A 241 -19.47 4.41 -0.09
N VAL A 242 -18.58 5.38 0.19
CA VAL A 242 -18.10 6.31 -0.85
C VAL A 242 -16.93 5.68 -1.61
N ASP A 243 -17.01 5.70 -2.93
CA ASP A 243 -15.99 5.24 -3.87
C ASP A 243 -15.90 6.15 -5.11
N ALA A 244 -15.14 5.74 -6.14
CA ALA A 244 -14.96 6.56 -7.35
C ALA A 244 -16.25 6.71 -8.18
N SER A 245 -17.21 5.81 -8.06
CA SER A 245 -18.46 5.85 -8.83
C SER A 245 -19.46 6.89 -8.30
N ASN A 246 -19.37 7.25 -7.02
CA ASN A 246 -20.33 8.12 -6.36
C ASN A 246 -19.71 9.38 -5.71
N ALA A 247 -18.38 9.48 -5.61
CA ALA A 247 -17.68 10.60 -4.95
C ALA A 247 -18.12 11.97 -5.52
N ARG A 248 -18.33 12.07 -6.82
CA ARG A 248 -18.81 13.30 -7.47
C ARG A 248 -20.15 13.77 -6.93
N ALA A 249 -21.09 12.86 -6.75
CA ALA A 249 -22.42 13.19 -6.25
C ALA A 249 -22.39 13.73 -4.81
N TYR A 250 -21.46 13.24 -3.98
CA TYR A 250 -21.26 13.75 -2.62
C TYR A 250 -20.60 15.14 -2.63
N ALA A 251 -19.66 15.35 -3.54
CA ALA A 251 -19.03 16.68 -3.72
C ALA A 251 -20.08 17.73 -4.16
N ASP A 252 -20.90 17.39 -5.16
CA ASP A 252 -21.95 18.27 -5.67
C ASP A 252 -23.07 18.51 -4.62
N ALA A 253 -23.26 17.57 -3.69
CA ALA A 253 -24.19 17.72 -2.57
C ALA A 253 -23.67 18.63 -1.44
N GLY A 254 -22.45 19.16 -1.56
CA GLY A 254 -21.87 20.11 -0.61
C GLY A 254 -21.10 19.47 0.55
N ALA A 255 -20.58 18.25 0.38
CA ALA A 255 -19.61 17.70 1.32
C ALA A 255 -18.28 18.47 1.25
N ASP A 256 -17.75 18.86 2.40
CA ASP A 256 -16.43 19.52 2.51
C ASP A 256 -15.27 18.51 2.48
N LEU A 257 -15.55 17.24 2.78
CA LEU A 257 -14.60 16.15 2.86
C LEU A 257 -15.28 14.83 2.46
N ILE A 258 -14.58 14.03 1.69
CA ILE A 258 -14.97 12.64 1.40
C ILE A 258 -14.11 11.70 2.23
N VAL A 259 -14.75 10.79 2.98
CA VAL A 259 -14.06 9.79 3.79
C VAL A 259 -14.38 8.40 3.27
N SER A 260 -13.35 7.66 2.88
CA SER A 260 -13.52 6.33 2.25
C SER A 260 -12.53 5.29 2.80
N SER A 261 -12.96 4.03 2.79
CA SER A 261 -12.10 2.87 2.99
C SER A 261 -11.93 2.04 1.72
N ALA A 262 -12.62 2.38 0.65
CA ALA A 262 -12.63 1.62 -0.61
C ALA A 262 -11.22 1.33 -1.16
N PRO A 263 -10.23 2.25 -1.09
CA PRO A 263 -8.89 1.97 -1.60
C PRO A 263 -8.22 0.75 -0.98
N TYR A 264 -8.47 0.44 0.29
CA TYR A 264 -7.83 -0.70 0.97
C TYR A 264 -8.30 -2.07 0.49
N TRP A 265 -9.41 -2.12 -0.24
CA TRP A 265 -10.02 -3.34 -0.79
C TRP A 265 -9.90 -3.42 -2.31
N ALA A 266 -9.14 -2.49 -2.90
CA ALA A 266 -8.91 -2.50 -4.34
C ALA A 266 -8.05 -3.71 -4.76
N PRO A 267 -8.32 -4.29 -5.95
CA PRO A 267 -7.49 -5.35 -6.48
C PRO A 267 -6.06 -4.83 -6.76
N PRO A 268 -5.04 -5.69 -6.63
CA PRO A 268 -3.68 -5.38 -7.02
C PRO A 268 -3.58 -4.91 -8.48
N ARG A 269 -2.56 -4.13 -8.81
CA ARG A 269 -2.21 -3.73 -10.18
C ARG A 269 -1.05 -4.56 -10.68
N ASP A 270 -1.35 -5.49 -11.58
CA ASP A 270 -0.42 -6.49 -12.07
C ASP A 270 0.83 -5.88 -12.72
N VAL A 271 1.99 -6.42 -12.36
CA VAL A 271 3.32 -6.02 -12.82
C VAL A 271 3.99 -7.21 -13.48
N LYS A 272 4.40 -7.07 -14.73
CA LYS A 272 5.18 -8.07 -15.45
C LYS A 272 6.66 -7.91 -15.12
N VAL A 273 7.33 -9.01 -14.76
CA VAL A 273 8.79 -9.04 -14.61
C VAL A 273 9.39 -9.80 -15.79
N VAL A 274 10.41 -9.22 -16.41
CA VAL A 274 11.13 -9.81 -17.53
C VAL A 274 12.60 -9.93 -17.14
N PHE A 275 13.13 -11.14 -17.23
CA PHE A 275 14.54 -11.44 -16.96
C PHE A 275 15.32 -11.54 -18.26
N ALA A 276 16.58 -11.13 -18.22
CA ALA A 276 17.55 -11.31 -19.29
C ALA A 276 18.94 -11.57 -18.70
N LEU A 277 19.74 -12.37 -19.38
CA LEU A 277 21.17 -12.47 -19.10
C LEU A 277 21.85 -11.12 -19.42
N LEU A 278 22.90 -10.78 -18.70
CA LEU A 278 23.79 -9.70 -19.11
C LEU A 278 24.82 -10.28 -20.11
N ASP A 279 24.91 -9.64 -21.28
CA ASP A 279 25.88 -10.00 -22.30
C ASP A 279 27.32 -9.87 -21.71
N GLY A 280 28.08 -10.95 -21.76
CA GLY A 280 29.45 -11.00 -21.25
C GLY A 280 29.70 -11.88 -20.01
N ALA A 281 28.61 -12.40 -19.35
CA ALA A 281 28.75 -13.40 -18.30
C ALA A 281 28.73 -14.80 -18.92
N CYS A 282 29.87 -15.30 -19.42
CA CYS A 282 30.04 -16.72 -19.72
C CYS A 282 29.72 -17.53 -18.45
N ALA A 283 28.73 -18.41 -18.52
CA ALA A 283 28.63 -19.52 -17.59
C ALA A 283 29.94 -20.29 -17.67
N ASP A 284 30.68 -20.32 -16.56
CA ASP A 284 31.74 -21.32 -16.40
C ASP A 284 31.07 -22.68 -16.55
N THR A 285 31.30 -23.32 -17.69
CA THR A 285 30.93 -24.72 -17.94
C THR A 285 31.56 -25.53 -16.81
N PRO A 286 30.82 -26.40 -16.10
CA PRO A 286 31.41 -27.26 -15.09
C PRO A 286 32.51 -28.07 -15.79
N SER A 287 33.75 -27.96 -15.32
CA SER A 287 34.87 -28.73 -15.81
C SER A 287 34.50 -30.20 -15.68
N ALA A 288 34.52 -30.90 -16.81
CA ALA A 288 34.40 -32.34 -16.86
C ALA A 288 35.41 -32.94 -15.85
N THR A 289 34.90 -33.74 -14.95
CA THR A 289 35.71 -34.63 -14.07
C THR A 289 36.68 -35.42 -14.95
N PRO A 290 37.97 -35.45 -14.65
CA PRO A 290 38.89 -36.28 -15.39
C PRO A 290 38.52 -37.77 -15.13
N GLU A 291 38.28 -38.51 -16.23
CA GLU A 291 38.17 -39.96 -16.19
C GLU A 291 39.41 -40.54 -15.55
N SER A 292 39.24 -41.39 -14.53
CA SER A 292 40.31 -42.17 -13.95
C SER A 292 40.78 -43.21 -14.95
N PRO A 293 42.10 -43.39 -15.18
CA PRO A 293 42.57 -44.41 -16.08
C PRO A 293 42.31 -45.83 -15.53
N SER A 294 41.67 -46.65 -16.36
CA SER A 294 41.46 -48.07 -16.12
C SER A 294 42.82 -48.78 -16.11
N THR A 295 43.24 -49.28 -14.95
CA THR A 295 44.36 -50.22 -14.82
C THR A 295 43.89 -51.59 -15.25
N LEU A 296 44.37 -52.04 -16.43
CA LEU A 296 44.40 -53.43 -16.83
C LEU A 296 45.38 -54.18 -15.93
N VAL A 297 44.89 -55.14 -15.19
CA VAL A 297 45.72 -56.18 -14.55
C VAL A 297 45.52 -57.48 -15.33
N SER A 298 46.59 -57.84 -16.03
CA SER A 298 46.79 -59.11 -16.71
C SER A 298 46.92 -60.26 -15.73
N GLY A 299 46.37 -61.39 -16.17
CA GLY A 299 46.22 -62.58 -15.40
C GLY A 299 47.49 -63.44 -15.22
N GLY A 300 47.27 -64.52 -14.58
CA GLY A 300 48.05 -65.73 -14.59
C GLY A 300 48.37 -66.32 -13.20
N PRO A 301 48.73 -67.55 -13.11
CA PRO A 301 47.72 -68.61 -12.80
C PRO A 301 48.10 -69.46 -11.55
N ASP A 302 47.11 -70.20 -11.07
CA ASP A 302 47.22 -71.56 -10.57
C ASP A 302 48.17 -71.94 -9.41
N HIS A 303 47.63 -72.65 -8.46
CA HIS A 303 48.03 -73.74 -7.58
C HIS A 303 47.35 -73.58 -6.22
N GLY A 304 46.38 -74.44 -5.81
CA GLY A 304 46.52 -75.81 -5.53
C GLY A 304 46.61 -76.11 -4.03
N ASN A 305 45.65 -76.85 -3.51
CA ASN A 305 45.67 -77.65 -2.28
C ASN A 305 45.62 -76.95 -0.87
N ALA A 306 44.62 -77.18 -0.17
CA ALA A 306 44.32 -78.13 0.92
C ALA A 306 42.99 -77.76 1.54
#